data_fef1da11c5fef84de9ab9c6d8dbc65ae
#
_entry.id   fef1da11c5fef84de9ab9c6d8dbc65ae
#
_cell.length_a   1.000
_cell.length_b   1.000
_cell.length_c   1.000
_cell.angle_alpha   90.00
_cell.angle_beta   90.00
_cell.angle_gamma   90.00
#
_symmetry.space_group_name_H-M   'P 1'
#
loop_
_entity.id
_entity.type
_entity.pdbx_description
1 polymer ?
#
loop_
_entity_poly.entity_id
_entity_poly.type
_entity_poly.pdbx_seq_one_letter_code
_entity_poly.pdbx_strand_id
1 'polypeptide(L)'
;MTTAIEVSRLRYAYDAQDGGETHIVFDGLDLSVRQGSFVAILGHNGCGKSTLAKHFNAVLLPSGGSVHVYGMDTKDEEQLLAIRQHVGMVFQNPDNQIVSNVVEEDVAFAPENLGVPSEEIRRRVDDALRAVGMYEYRTYAPQLLSGGQKQRVAIAGVLAMQPQCVVLDEPTAMLDPQGRREVLDTIERLNREKGITVILITHHMDEAVRAGRVIAMSEGKIIADGTPQQVFAQEKLLRSVGLDVPQTEQLLLALRARGVNIPTDALTP
;
A
#
# COMPACT_ATOMS: atom_id res chain seq x y z
N MET A 1 5.16 3.91 -21.65
CA MET A 1 4.47 4.05 -20.34
C MET A 1 5.56 4.08 -19.29
N THR A 2 5.54 5.05 -18.39
CA THR A 2 6.60 5.25 -17.38
C THR A 2 6.44 4.23 -16.25
N THR A 3 7.56 3.66 -15.79
CA THR A 3 7.60 2.75 -14.64
C THR A 3 7.78 3.58 -13.36
N ALA A 4 6.95 3.36 -12.36
CA ALA A 4 7.09 3.99 -11.05
C ALA A 4 8.10 3.25 -10.18
N ILE A 5 7.99 1.92 -10.14
CA ILE A 5 8.89 1.05 -9.35
C ILE A 5 9.35 -0.11 -10.22
N GLU A 6 10.64 -0.36 -10.22
CA GLU A 6 11.27 -1.49 -10.90
C GLU A 6 12.16 -2.24 -9.91
N VAL A 7 11.89 -3.51 -9.72
CA VAL A 7 12.64 -4.42 -8.86
C VAL A 7 13.25 -5.49 -9.73
N SER A 8 14.57 -5.66 -9.67
CA SER A 8 15.30 -6.62 -10.48
C SER A 8 16.15 -7.52 -9.60
N ARG A 9 15.82 -8.81 -9.59
CA ARG A 9 16.50 -9.88 -8.85
C ARG A 9 16.77 -9.51 -7.39
N LEU A 10 15.78 -8.89 -6.72
CA LEU A 10 15.89 -8.44 -5.33
C LEU A 10 16.27 -9.61 -4.42
N ARG A 11 17.35 -9.42 -3.66
CA ARG A 11 17.73 -10.27 -2.53
C ARG A 11 17.71 -9.45 -1.26
N TYR A 12 17.15 -10.03 -0.24
CA TYR A 12 17.12 -9.42 1.09
C TYR A 12 16.95 -10.46 2.17
N ALA A 13 17.70 -10.30 3.24
CA ALA A 13 17.58 -11.10 4.45
C ALA A 13 17.67 -10.19 5.67
N TYR A 14 16.98 -10.55 6.74
CA TYR A 14 17.20 -9.94 8.05
C TYR A 14 18.37 -10.64 8.73
N ASP A 15 19.25 -9.85 9.33
CA ASP A 15 20.34 -10.37 10.13
C ASP A 15 19.79 -11.09 11.36
N ALA A 16 20.46 -12.15 11.74
CA ALA A 16 20.13 -12.87 12.95
C ALA A 16 20.33 -11.98 14.18
N GLN A 17 19.30 -11.87 15.03
CA GLN A 17 19.48 -11.33 16.37
C GLN A 17 20.14 -12.41 17.25
N ASP A 18 21.17 -12.07 18.01
CA ASP A 18 21.84 -12.91 19.01
C ASP A 18 22.37 -14.28 18.52
N GLY A 19 22.98 -14.33 17.32
CA GLY A 19 23.65 -15.54 16.82
C GLY A 19 22.73 -16.62 16.26
N GLY A 20 21.48 -16.25 15.94
CA GLY A 20 20.51 -17.12 15.25
C GLY A 20 20.82 -17.31 13.76
N GLU A 21 19.93 -17.92 13.00
CA GLU A 21 20.03 -18.07 11.55
C GLU A 21 19.52 -16.82 10.81
N THR A 22 20.22 -16.43 9.73
CA THR A 22 19.78 -15.34 8.83
C THR A 22 18.45 -15.70 8.16
N HIS A 23 17.45 -14.86 8.30
CA HIS A 23 16.14 -15.09 7.68
C HIS A 23 16.07 -14.46 6.28
N ILE A 24 16.18 -15.31 5.24
CA ILE A 24 16.05 -14.89 3.85
C ILE A 24 14.58 -14.58 3.56
N VAL A 25 14.30 -13.34 3.14
CA VAL A 25 12.95 -12.90 2.73
C VAL A 25 12.80 -12.95 1.23
N PHE A 26 13.79 -12.48 0.47
CA PHE A 26 13.80 -12.50 -0.99
C PHE A 26 15.08 -13.12 -1.52
N ASP A 27 14.95 -13.96 -2.54
CA ASP A 27 16.07 -14.53 -3.29
C ASP A 27 15.79 -14.47 -4.79
N GLY A 28 15.90 -13.26 -5.36
CA GLY A 28 15.75 -13.03 -6.80
C GLY A 28 14.34 -12.64 -7.23
N LEU A 29 13.64 -11.80 -6.43
CA LEU A 29 12.30 -11.30 -6.79
C LEU A 29 12.40 -10.21 -7.86
N ASP A 30 11.58 -10.35 -8.91
CA ASP A 30 11.38 -9.36 -9.98
C ASP A 30 9.96 -8.80 -9.93
N LEU A 31 9.83 -7.47 -10.06
CA LEU A 31 8.54 -6.77 -10.07
C LEU A 31 8.64 -5.43 -10.79
N SER A 32 7.62 -5.06 -11.54
CA SER A 32 7.47 -3.70 -12.05
C SER A 32 6.09 -3.14 -11.75
N VAL A 33 6.01 -1.86 -11.37
CA VAL A 33 4.76 -1.12 -11.14
C VAL A 33 4.72 0.07 -12.07
N ARG A 34 3.64 0.20 -12.84
CA ARG A 34 3.44 1.33 -13.77
C ARG A 34 2.97 2.57 -13.02
N GLN A 35 3.42 3.74 -13.47
CA GLN A 35 2.93 5.02 -12.96
C GLN A 35 1.42 5.15 -13.17
N GLY A 36 0.71 5.70 -12.16
CA GLY A 36 -0.73 5.89 -12.16
C GLY A 36 -1.56 4.62 -11.98
N SER A 37 -0.92 3.44 -11.83
CA SER A 37 -1.67 2.20 -11.58
C SER A 37 -2.11 2.09 -10.11
N PHE A 38 -3.21 1.37 -9.89
CA PHE A 38 -3.59 0.88 -8.58
C PHE A 38 -3.30 -0.63 -8.53
N VAL A 39 -2.33 -1.01 -7.69
CA VAL A 39 -1.85 -2.38 -7.52
C VAL A 39 -2.11 -2.84 -6.09
N ALA A 40 -2.71 -4.02 -5.92
CA ALA A 40 -2.79 -4.70 -4.63
C ALA A 40 -1.75 -5.81 -4.53
N ILE A 41 -0.99 -5.84 -3.43
CA ILE A 41 -0.07 -6.92 -3.08
C ILE A 41 -0.74 -7.75 -1.99
N LEU A 42 -1.18 -8.95 -2.37
CA LEU A 42 -1.91 -9.89 -1.54
C LEU A 42 -0.99 -11.02 -1.04
N GLY A 43 -1.16 -11.45 0.20
CA GLY A 43 -0.41 -12.57 0.77
C GLY A 43 -0.70 -12.74 2.26
N HIS A 44 -0.38 -13.91 2.82
CA HIS A 44 -0.49 -14.14 4.26
C HIS A 44 0.57 -13.36 5.05
N ASN A 45 0.40 -13.31 6.38
CA ASN A 45 1.36 -12.64 7.25
C ASN A 45 2.73 -13.34 7.19
N GLY A 46 3.80 -12.55 7.16
CA GLY A 46 5.17 -13.06 7.09
C GLY A 46 5.68 -13.42 5.70
N CYS A 47 4.88 -13.35 4.63
CA CYS A 47 5.34 -13.69 3.27
C CYS A 47 6.24 -12.64 2.60
N GLY A 48 6.55 -11.51 3.28
CA GLY A 48 7.48 -10.48 2.80
C GLY A 48 6.83 -9.19 2.27
N LYS A 49 5.51 -9.01 2.28
CA LYS A 49 4.82 -7.82 1.73
C LYS A 49 5.33 -6.49 2.30
N SER A 50 5.33 -6.35 3.62
CA SER A 50 5.79 -5.13 4.30
C SER A 50 7.30 -4.91 4.11
N THR A 51 8.08 -5.99 3.99
CA THR A 51 9.51 -5.91 3.64
C THR A 51 9.67 -5.37 2.24
N LEU A 52 8.88 -5.85 1.27
CA LEU A 52 8.90 -5.36 -0.10
C LEU A 52 8.49 -3.87 -0.17
N ALA A 53 7.43 -3.48 0.56
CA ALA A 53 7.00 -2.08 0.66
C ALA A 53 8.12 -1.14 1.12
N LYS A 54 8.88 -1.55 2.14
CA LYS A 54 10.01 -0.76 2.68
C LYS A 54 11.16 -0.58 1.69
N HIS A 55 11.29 -1.44 0.68
CA HIS A 55 12.25 -1.22 -0.41
C HIS A 55 11.76 -0.15 -1.40
N PHE A 56 10.45 0.06 -1.55
CA PHE A 56 9.90 1.03 -2.50
C PHE A 56 10.14 2.49 -2.10
N ASN A 57 10.35 2.78 -0.81
CA ASN A 57 10.71 4.12 -0.35
C ASN A 57 12.11 4.18 0.30
N ALA A 58 12.96 3.18 0.00
CA ALA A 58 14.33 3.08 0.49
C ALA A 58 14.47 3.16 2.03
N VAL A 59 13.49 2.61 2.78
CA VAL A 59 13.64 2.32 4.22
C VAL A 59 14.52 1.09 4.42
N LEU A 60 14.38 0.09 3.54
CA LEU A 60 15.28 -1.04 3.44
C LEU A 60 16.00 -0.99 2.10
N LEU A 61 17.29 -1.32 2.09
CA LEU A 61 18.10 -1.39 0.88
C LEU A 61 18.31 -2.84 0.47
N PRO A 62 18.34 -3.15 -0.85
CA PRO A 62 18.56 -4.51 -1.32
C PRO A 62 19.97 -4.98 -1.01
N SER A 63 20.12 -6.19 -0.44
CA SER A 63 21.40 -6.85 -0.25
C SER A 63 21.97 -7.42 -1.57
N GLY A 64 21.11 -7.67 -2.56
CA GLY A 64 21.45 -8.07 -3.91
C GLY A 64 20.36 -7.68 -4.90
N GLY A 65 20.70 -7.61 -6.19
CA GLY A 65 19.81 -7.04 -7.21
C GLY A 65 19.70 -5.52 -7.08
N SER A 66 18.60 -4.94 -7.62
CA SER A 66 18.38 -3.49 -7.57
C SER A 66 16.89 -3.16 -7.44
N VAL A 67 16.60 -2.00 -6.84
CA VAL A 67 15.27 -1.39 -6.81
C VAL A 67 15.40 0.05 -7.30
N HIS A 68 14.67 0.37 -8.37
CA HIS A 68 14.61 1.72 -8.92
C HIS A 68 13.21 2.29 -8.71
N VAL A 69 13.17 3.54 -8.29
CA VAL A 69 11.96 4.31 -8.03
C VAL A 69 11.97 5.54 -8.94
N TYR A 70 11.05 5.59 -9.91
CA TYR A 70 11.05 6.61 -10.97
C TYR A 70 12.43 6.76 -11.63
N GLY A 71 13.15 5.66 -11.83
CA GLY A 71 14.49 5.60 -12.42
C GLY A 71 15.66 5.89 -11.45
N MET A 72 15.38 6.28 -10.20
CA MET A 72 16.37 6.51 -9.15
C MET A 72 16.74 5.20 -8.45
N ASP A 73 18.03 4.91 -8.28
CA ASP A 73 18.48 3.71 -7.55
C ASP A 73 18.37 3.92 -6.04
N THR A 74 17.70 3.02 -5.34
CA THR A 74 17.55 3.08 -3.88
C THR A 74 18.87 2.92 -3.13
N LYS A 75 19.95 2.44 -3.76
CA LYS A 75 21.30 2.33 -3.18
C LYS A 75 22.10 3.63 -3.27
N ASP A 76 21.64 4.58 -4.08
CA ASP A 76 22.32 5.87 -4.22
C ASP A 76 21.88 6.81 -3.09
N GLU A 77 22.77 7.06 -2.15
CA GLU A 77 22.49 7.89 -0.96
C GLU A 77 22.07 9.32 -1.34
N GLU A 78 22.57 9.87 -2.45
CA GLU A 78 22.21 11.21 -2.93
C GLU A 78 20.75 11.29 -3.41
N GLN A 79 20.16 10.17 -3.83
CA GLN A 79 18.81 10.08 -4.34
C GLN A 79 17.76 9.73 -3.26
N LEU A 80 18.17 9.32 -2.07
CA LEU A 80 17.26 8.83 -1.02
C LEU A 80 16.18 9.84 -0.65
N LEU A 81 16.53 11.12 -0.51
CA LEU A 81 15.56 12.17 -0.18
C LEU A 81 14.52 12.31 -1.30
N ALA A 82 14.97 12.37 -2.55
CA ALA A 82 14.06 12.47 -3.70
C ALA A 82 13.14 11.23 -3.81
N ILE A 83 13.65 10.03 -3.59
CA ILE A 83 12.88 8.79 -3.56
C ILE A 83 11.76 8.89 -2.50
N ARG A 84 12.09 9.32 -1.28
CA ARG A 84 11.12 9.46 -0.18
C ARG A 84 10.09 10.56 -0.41
N GLN A 85 10.43 11.58 -1.18
CA GLN A 85 9.48 12.59 -1.63
C GLN A 85 8.51 12.05 -2.70
N HIS A 86 8.99 11.17 -3.60
CA HIS A 86 8.19 10.58 -4.66
C HIS A 86 7.28 9.44 -4.17
N VAL A 87 7.74 8.67 -3.17
CA VAL A 87 7.01 7.52 -2.63
C VAL A 87 6.72 7.74 -1.15
N GLY A 88 5.49 8.14 -0.85
CA GLY A 88 5.00 8.21 0.52
C GLY A 88 4.56 6.84 1.04
N MET A 89 4.78 6.58 2.31
CA MET A 89 4.39 5.32 2.96
C MET A 89 3.46 5.56 4.13
N VAL A 90 2.36 4.81 4.16
CA VAL A 90 1.39 4.78 5.27
C VAL A 90 1.49 3.42 5.94
N PHE A 91 1.70 3.42 7.26
CA PHE A 91 1.87 2.21 8.06
C PHE A 91 0.52 1.67 8.57
N GLN A 92 0.54 0.41 9.01
CA GLN A 92 -0.61 -0.31 9.52
C GLN A 92 -1.29 0.38 10.72
N ASN A 93 -0.48 0.89 11.67
CA ASN A 93 -0.97 1.57 12.85
C ASN A 93 -0.76 3.09 12.73
N PRO A 94 -1.85 3.88 12.59
CA PRO A 94 -1.73 5.35 12.49
C PRO A 94 -1.18 6.00 13.76
N ASP A 95 -1.37 5.42 14.95
CA ASP A 95 -0.84 5.97 16.21
C ASP A 95 0.71 5.95 16.25
N ASN A 96 1.36 5.10 15.47
CA ASN A 96 2.83 5.09 15.34
C ASN A 96 3.34 6.12 14.32
N GLN A 97 2.45 6.73 13.54
CA GLN A 97 2.80 7.68 12.49
C GLN A 97 2.45 9.12 12.87
N ILE A 98 1.35 9.32 13.60
CA ILE A 98 0.90 10.62 14.06
C ILE A 98 1.81 11.10 15.21
N VAL A 99 2.44 12.27 15.05
CA VAL A 99 3.46 12.79 15.98
C VAL A 99 3.02 14.08 16.68
N SER A 100 2.04 14.82 16.13
CA SER A 100 1.53 16.07 16.73
C SER A 100 0.25 15.86 17.55
N ASN A 101 -0.03 16.81 18.43
CA ASN A 101 -1.26 16.86 19.20
C ASN A 101 -2.41 17.58 18.49
N VAL A 102 -2.17 18.12 17.31
CA VAL A 102 -3.16 18.82 16.46
C VAL A 102 -3.07 18.26 15.05
N VAL A 103 -4.22 17.94 14.45
CA VAL A 103 -4.31 17.31 13.14
C VAL A 103 -3.60 18.10 12.04
N GLU A 104 -3.84 19.42 11.93
CA GLU A 104 -3.21 20.24 10.89
C GLU A 104 -1.69 20.38 11.06
N GLU A 105 -1.20 20.38 12.30
CA GLU A 105 0.23 20.39 12.58
C GLU A 105 0.89 19.05 12.21
N ASP A 106 0.21 17.95 12.46
CA ASP A 106 0.69 16.64 12.06
C ASP A 106 0.82 16.52 10.53
N VAL A 107 -0.17 17.00 9.80
CA VAL A 107 -0.16 17.02 8.34
C VAL A 107 0.90 18.00 7.78
N ALA A 108 1.20 19.08 8.51
CA ALA A 108 2.25 20.05 8.16
C ALA A 108 3.66 19.52 8.40
N PHE A 109 3.84 18.54 9.28
CA PHE A 109 5.15 18.07 9.75
C PHE A 109 6.09 17.67 8.61
N ALA A 110 5.61 16.90 7.63
CA ALA A 110 6.46 16.45 6.53
C ALA A 110 6.86 17.60 5.57
N PRO A 111 5.97 18.46 5.06
CA PRO A 111 6.37 19.58 4.22
C PRO A 111 7.23 20.62 4.98
N GLU A 112 7.07 20.80 6.29
CA GLU A 112 7.96 21.64 7.10
C GLU A 112 9.39 21.10 7.10
N ASN A 113 9.57 19.81 7.33
CA ASN A 113 10.89 19.16 7.29
C ASN A 113 11.53 19.20 5.89
N LEU A 114 10.73 19.32 4.85
CA LEU A 114 11.21 19.50 3.47
C LEU A 114 11.55 20.97 3.14
N GLY A 115 11.37 21.91 4.08
CA GLY A 115 11.67 23.32 3.88
C GLY A 115 10.71 24.03 2.93
N VAL A 116 9.48 23.54 2.80
CA VAL A 116 8.44 24.17 1.97
C VAL A 116 8.06 25.53 2.58
N PRO A 117 7.86 26.62 1.81
CA PRO A 117 7.44 27.92 2.32
C PRO A 117 6.09 27.84 3.06
N SER A 118 5.92 28.62 4.14
CA SER A 118 4.75 28.53 5.04
C SER A 118 3.39 28.71 4.34
N GLU A 119 3.29 29.62 3.37
CA GLU A 119 2.05 29.82 2.59
C GLU A 119 1.69 28.57 1.77
N GLU A 120 2.70 27.93 1.19
CA GLU A 120 2.53 26.71 0.43
C GLU A 120 2.21 25.51 1.34
N ILE A 121 2.82 25.44 2.54
CA ILE A 121 2.48 24.43 3.57
C ILE A 121 1.00 24.53 3.90
N ARG A 122 0.48 25.73 4.21
CA ARG A 122 -0.92 25.93 4.52
C ARG A 122 -1.84 25.40 3.41
N ARG A 123 -1.52 25.74 2.17
CA ARG A 123 -2.28 25.27 1.01
C ARG A 123 -2.26 23.75 0.89
N ARG A 124 -1.07 23.12 1.01
CA ARG A 124 -0.92 21.66 0.92
C ARG A 124 -1.65 20.93 2.02
N VAL A 125 -1.60 21.42 3.26
CA VAL A 125 -2.33 20.88 4.41
C VAL A 125 -3.84 20.92 4.17
N ASP A 126 -4.36 22.07 3.77
CA ASP A 126 -5.79 22.25 3.50
C ASP A 126 -6.26 21.31 2.37
N ASP A 127 -5.49 21.22 1.26
CA ASP A 127 -5.80 20.39 0.11
C ASP A 127 -5.73 18.89 0.47
N ALA A 128 -4.74 18.48 1.26
CA ALA A 128 -4.60 17.10 1.73
C ALA A 128 -5.76 16.69 2.66
N LEU A 129 -6.10 17.54 3.66
CA LEU A 129 -7.21 17.28 4.58
C LEU A 129 -8.56 17.23 3.86
N ARG A 130 -8.80 18.10 2.88
CA ARG A 130 -10.01 18.04 2.03
C ARG A 130 -10.05 16.78 1.19
N ALA A 131 -8.91 16.36 0.62
CA ALA A 131 -8.82 15.15 -0.20
C ALA A 131 -9.21 13.88 0.57
N VAL A 132 -8.96 13.83 1.87
CA VAL A 132 -9.32 12.68 2.73
C VAL A 132 -10.61 12.91 3.55
N GLY A 133 -11.28 14.06 3.38
CA GLY A 133 -12.52 14.39 4.11
C GLY A 133 -12.32 14.68 5.59
N MET A 134 -11.13 15.21 5.97
CA MET A 134 -10.78 15.50 7.37
C MET A 134 -10.61 16.98 7.68
N TYR A 135 -10.96 17.88 6.76
CA TYR A 135 -10.72 19.30 6.91
C TYR A 135 -11.40 19.93 8.14
N GLU A 136 -12.62 19.49 8.46
CA GLU A 136 -13.37 20.01 9.63
C GLU A 136 -12.76 19.57 10.97
N TYR A 137 -11.89 18.57 10.96
CA TYR A 137 -11.18 18.06 12.13
C TYR A 137 -9.77 18.64 12.29
N ARG A 138 -9.36 19.60 11.45
CA ARG A 138 -7.98 20.11 11.39
C ARG A 138 -7.43 20.64 12.72
N THR A 139 -8.29 21.23 13.57
CA THR A 139 -7.91 21.76 14.88
C THR A 139 -8.11 20.77 16.03
N TYR A 140 -8.54 19.55 15.74
CA TYR A 140 -8.79 18.54 16.76
C TYR A 140 -7.49 17.86 17.18
N ALA A 141 -7.51 17.36 18.41
CA ALA A 141 -6.46 16.46 18.88
C ALA A 141 -6.66 15.05 18.25
N PRO A 142 -5.62 14.42 17.69
CA PRO A 142 -5.75 13.09 17.07
C PRO A 142 -6.33 12.02 18.01
N GLN A 143 -6.13 12.14 19.31
CA GLN A 143 -6.67 11.21 20.31
C GLN A 143 -8.20 11.18 20.37
N LEU A 144 -8.87 12.23 19.88
CA LEU A 144 -10.33 12.33 19.83
C LEU A 144 -10.94 11.69 18.57
N LEU A 145 -10.09 11.25 17.65
CA LEU A 145 -10.50 10.68 16.37
C LEU A 145 -10.70 9.16 16.44
N SER A 146 -11.63 8.63 15.64
CA SER A 146 -11.76 7.19 15.42
C SER A 146 -10.53 6.64 14.68
N GLY A 147 -10.30 5.33 14.72
CA GLY A 147 -9.20 4.69 13.99
C GLY A 147 -9.21 5.00 12.49
N GLY A 148 -10.38 4.97 11.84
CA GLY A 148 -10.52 5.33 10.42
C GLY A 148 -10.24 6.81 10.15
N GLN A 149 -10.60 7.71 11.06
CA GLN A 149 -10.26 9.12 10.96
C GLN A 149 -8.74 9.35 11.12
N LYS A 150 -8.11 8.70 12.10
CA LYS A 150 -6.64 8.74 12.29
C LYS A 150 -5.92 8.23 11.04
N GLN A 151 -6.38 7.14 10.46
CA GLN A 151 -5.78 6.60 9.24
C GLN A 151 -5.88 7.57 8.06
N ARG A 152 -7.02 8.26 7.91
CA ARG A 152 -7.15 9.31 6.89
C ARG A 152 -6.25 10.52 7.17
N VAL A 153 -6.04 10.88 8.43
CA VAL A 153 -5.07 11.92 8.81
C VAL A 153 -3.65 11.49 8.43
N ALA A 154 -3.25 10.24 8.73
CA ALA A 154 -1.95 9.71 8.33
C ALA A 154 -1.77 9.72 6.80
N ILE A 155 -2.81 9.38 6.03
CA ILE A 155 -2.81 9.51 4.57
C ILE A 155 -2.65 10.99 4.16
N ALA A 156 -3.35 11.93 4.82
CA ALA A 156 -3.22 13.37 4.53
C ALA A 156 -1.79 13.88 4.77
N GLY A 157 -1.12 13.45 5.85
CA GLY A 157 0.28 13.78 6.13
C GLY A 157 1.21 13.35 4.99
N VAL A 158 0.98 12.16 4.44
CA VAL A 158 1.72 11.70 3.26
C VAL A 158 1.37 12.52 2.01
N LEU A 159 0.09 12.82 1.78
CA LEU A 159 -0.36 13.59 0.61
C LEU A 159 0.15 15.04 0.60
N ALA A 160 0.38 15.65 1.76
CA ALA A 160 0.92 17.00 1.88
C ALA A 160 2.34 17.14 1.30
N MET A 161 3.08 16.03 1.19
CA MET A 161 4.36 15.98 0.45
C MET A 161 4.17 16.01 -1.08
N GLN A 162 2.93 15.83 -1.58
CA GLN A 162 2.60 15.69 -3.01
C GLN A 162 3.34 14.54 -3.70
N PRO A 163 3.29 13.31 -3.15
CA PRO A 163 4.00 12.17 -3.73
C PRO A 163 3.37 11.72 -5.06
N GLN A 164 4.16 11.08 -5.91
CA GLN A 164 3.67 10.45 -7.15
C GLN A 164 3.17 9.02 -6.91
N CYS A 165 3.61 8.39 -5.82
CA CYS A 165 3.20 7.05 -5.41
C CYS A 165 2.90 7.03 -3.91
N VAL A 166 1.86 6.31 -3.51
CA VAL A 166 1.54 6.03 -2.11
C VAL A 166 1.52 4.53 -1.89
N VAL A 167 2.33 4.06 -0.96
CA VAL A 167 2.37 2.68 -0.49
C VAL A 167 1.62 2.61 0.84
N LEU A 168 0.59 1.76 0.92
CA LEU A 168 -0.23 1.60 2.12
C LEU A 168 -0.04 0.16 2.63
N ASP A 169 0.56 0.03 3.79
CA ASP A 169 0.83 -1.27 4.42
C ASP A 169 -0.28 -1.62 5.40
N GLU A 170 -1.21 -2.47 4.96
CA GLU A 170 -2.39 -2.92 5.71
C GLU A 170 -3.20 -1.77 6.36
N PRO A 171 -3.58 -0.72 5.59
CA PRO A 171 -4.11 0.53 6.16
C PRO A 171 -5.48 0.37 6.83
N THR A 172 -6.10 -0.78 6.73
CA THR A 172 -7.46 -1.06 7.21
C THR A 172 -7.51 -2.11 8.32
N ALA A 173 -6.36 -2.69 8.70
CA ALA A 173 -6.31 -3.84 9.60
C ALA A 173 -6.92 -3.59 10.99
N MET A 174 -6.88 -2.34 11.47
CA MET A 174 -7.38 -1.94 12.79
C MET A 174 -8.73 -1.20 12.74
N LEU A 175 -9.42 -1.23 11.58
CA LEU A 175 -10.63 -0.45 11.36
C LEU A 175 -11.89 -1.31 11.40
N ASP A 176 -12.96 -0.70 11.89
CA ASP A 176 -14.30 -1.23 11.75
C ASP A 176 -14.74 -1.26 10.27
N PRO A 177 -15.82 -1.97 9.92
CA PRO A 177 -16.24 -2.10 8.51
C PRO A 177 -16.57 -0.77 7.81
N GLN A 178 -17.03 0.24 8.57
CA GLN A 178 -17.32 1.57 8.01
C GLN A 178 -16.01 2.31 7.73
N GLY A 179 -15.10 2.42 8.70
CA GLY A 179 -13.80 3.07 8.54
C GLY A 179 -12.97 2.44 7.42
N ARG A 180 -13.03 1.10 7.28
CA ARG A 180 -12.39 0.38 6.18
C ARG A 180 -12.90 0.86 4.82
N ARG A 181 -14.22 0.93 4.62
CA ARG A 181 -14.81 1.43 3.36
C ARG A 181 -14.38 2.86 3.07
N GLU A 182 -14.48 3.76 4.06
CA GLU A 182 -14.12 5.17 3.92
C GLU A 182 -12.65 5.38 3.52
N VAL A 183 -11.73 4.59 4.08
CA VAL A 183 -10.30 4.61 3.71
C VAL A 183 -10.09 4.09 2.30
N LEU A 184 -10.68 2.95 1.93
CA LEU A 184 -10.55 2.38 0.59
C LEU A 184 -11.15 3.29 -0.49
N ASP A 185 -12.33 3.87 -0.25
CA ASP A 185 -12.96 4.83 -1.17
C ASP A 185 -12.08 6.08 -1.36
N THR A 186 -11.41 6.52 -0.29
CA THR A 186 -10.44 7.62 -0.35
C THR A 186 -9.24 7.25 -1.23
N ILE A 187 -8.68 6.05 -1.06
CA ILE A 187 -7.53 5.54 -1.84
C ILE A 187 -7.89 5.44 -3.33
N GLU A 188 -9.05 4.87 -3.66
CA GLU A 188 -9.53 4.77 -5.04
C GLU A 188 -9.70 6.15 -5.68
N ARG A 189 -10.30 7.09 -4.95
CA ARG A 189 -10.50 8.46 -5.41
C ARG A 189 -9.16 9.14 -5.70
N LEU A 190 -8.16 8.99 -4.83
CA LEU A 190 -6.83 9.55 -5.04
C LEU A 190 -6.16 8.99 -6.30
N ASN A 191 -6.24 7.69 -6.55
CA ASN A 191 -5.74 7.10 -7.78
C ASN A 191 -6.48 7.64 -9.01
N ARG A 192 -7.81 7.57 -9.01
CA ARG A 192 -8.64 7.92 -10.17
C ARG A 192 -8.60 9.40 -10.51
N GLU A 193 -8.69 10.29 -9.50
CA GLU A 193 -8.86 11.73 -9.74
C GLU A 193 -7.52 12.48 -9.79
N LYS A 194 -6.51 12.03 -9.05
CA LYS A 194 -5.20 12.67 -8.99
C LYS A 194 -4.12 11.92 -9.77
N GLY A 195 -4.41 10.73 -10.30
CA GLY A 195 -3.45 9.93 -11.06
C GLY A 195 -2.27 9.41 -10.22
N ILE A 196 -2.38 9.44 -8.88
CA ILE A 196 -1.34 8.95 -7.98
C ILE A 196 -1.22 7.43 -8.15
N THR A 197 0.00 6.92 -8.25
CA THR A 197 0.25 5.48 -8.19
C THR A 197 -0.09 4.97 -6.79
N VAL A 198 -0.86 3.91 -6.69
CA VAL A 198 -1.24 3.31 -5.40
C VAL A 198 -0.74 1.87 -5.33
N ILE A 199 -0.06 1.54 -4.25
CA ILE A 199 0.31 0.16 -3.89
C ILE A 199 -0.34 -0.15 -2.54
N LEU A 200 -1.36 -1.00 -2.57
CA LEU A 200 -2.09 -1.45 -1.39
C LEU A 200 -1.60 -2.83 -0.97
N ILE A 201 -1.01 -2.93 0.21
CA ILE A 201 -0.66 -4.21 0.80
C ILE A 201 -1.81 -4.62 1.70
N THR A 202 -2.30 -5.83 1.50
CA THR A 202 -3.42 -6.38 2.27
C THR A 202 -3.38 -7.90 2.31
N HIS A 203 -4.06 -8.47 3.28
CA HIS A 203 -4.41 -9.89 3.30
C HIS A 203 -5.92 -10.11 3.07
N HIS A 204 -6.67 -9.04 2.80
CA HIS A 204 -8.11 -9.07 2.53
C HIS A 204 -8.40 -9.09 1.03
N MET A 205 -9.07 -10.15 0.56
CA MET A 205 -9.43 -10.33 -0.85
C MET A 205 -10.37 -9.24 -1.36
N ASP A 206 -11.34 -8.83 -0.54
CA ASP A 206 -12.32 -7.78 -0.87
C ASP A 206 -11.69 -6.40 -1.11
N GLU A 207 -10.52 -6.15 -0.52
CA GLU A 207 -9.74 -4.94 -0.76
C GLU A 207 -8.95 -5.06 -2.06
N ALA A 208 -8.33 -6.23 -2.30
CA ALA A 208 -7.53 -6.47 -3.49
C ALA A 208 -8.36 -6.43 -4.79
N VAL A 209 -9.65 -6.79 -4.73
CA VAL A 209 -10.58 -6.70 -5.87
C VAL A 209 -10.74 -5.28 -6.41
N ARG A 210 -10.55 -4.27 -5.56
CA ARG A 210 -10.67 -2.84 -5.93
C ARG A 210 -9.51 -2.34 -6.81
N ALA A 211 -8.39 -3.04 -6.81
CA ALA A 211 -7.21 -2.67 -7.59
C ALA A 211 -7.36 -3.08 -9.07
N GLY A 212 -6.67 -2.38 -9.95
CA GLY A 212 -6.58 -2.74 -11.37
C GLY A 212 -5.65 -3.93 -11.65
N ARG A 213 -4.75 -4.25 -10.70
CA ARG A 213 -3.82 -5.38 -10.77
C ARG A 213 -3.61 -5.95 -9.37
N VAL A 214 -3.61 -7.27 -9.28
CA VAL A 214 -3.33 -8.02 -8.05
C VAL A 214 -2.06 -8.83 -8.23
N ILE A 215 -1.17 -8.76 -7.26
CA ILE A 215 0.05 -9.53 -7.15
C ILE A 215 -0.08 -10.40 -5.90
N ALA A 216 -0.20 -11.70 -6.06
CA ALA A 216 -0.24 -12.64 -4.94
C ALA A 216 1.17 -13.12 -4.60
N MET A 217 1.53 -13.02 -3.32
CA MET A 217 2.84 -13.40 -2.79
C MET A 217 2.74 -14.53 -1.78
N SER A 218 3.72 -15.42 -1.81
CA SER A 218 3.94 -16.44 -0.80
C SER A 218 5.44 -16.72 -0.68
N GLU A 219 5.95 -16.84 0.56
CA GLU A 219 7.35 -17.18 0.84
C GLU A 219 8.37 -16.37 0.04
N GLY A 220 8.19 -15.04 -0.01
CA GLY A 220 9.09 -14.13 -0.72
C GLY A 220 9.02 -14.20 -2.25
N LYS A 221 8.04 -14.90 -2.82
CA LYS A 221 7.88 -15.07 -4.27
C LYS A 221 6.52 -14.56 -4.74
N ILE A 222 6.48 -14.05 -5.97
CA ILE A 222 5.23 -13.78 -6.68
C ILE A 222 4.72 -15.09 -7.25
N ILE A 223 3.50 -15.49 -6.87
CA ILE A 223 2.87 -16.74 -7.31
C ILE A 223 1.79 -16.52 -8.35
N ALA A 224 1.17 -15.34 -8.37
CA ALA A 224 0.23 -14.92 -9.40
C ALA A 224 0.29 -13.40 -9.58
N ASP A 225 0.09 -12.93 -10.81
CA ASP A 225 0.13 -11.53 -11.20
C ASP A 225 -0.82 -11.30 -12.38
N GLY A 226 -1.76 -10.37 -12.24
CA GLY A 226 -2.76 -10.10 -13.28
C GLY A 226 -3.88 -9.22 -12.80
N THR A 227 -4.97 -9.15 -13.57
CA THR A 227 -6.21 -8.51 -13.09
C THR A 227 -6.79 -9.31 -11.92
N PRO A 228 -7.63 -8.69 -11.06
CA PRO A 228 -8.31 -9.42 -10.00
C PRO A 228 -8.97 -10.71 -10.49
N GLN A 229 -9.68 -10.67 -11.62
CA GLN A 229 -10.33 -11.83 -12.24
C GLN A 229 -9.33 -12.95 -12.59
N GLN A 230 -8.19 -12.58 -13.19
CA GLN A 230 -7.16 -13.55 -13.57
C GLN A 230 -6.50 -14.21 -12.36
N VAL A 231 -6.28 -13.47 -11.29
CA VAL A 231 -5.63 -13.98 -10.08
C VAL A 231 -6.61 -14.84 -9.27
N PHE A 232 -7.82 -14.36 -9.02
CA PHE A 232 -8.80 -15.10 -8.20
C PHE A 232 -9.39 -16.32 -8.92
N ALA A 233 -9.37 -16.37 -10.27
CA ALA A 233 -9.67 -17.60 -11.01
C ALA A 233 -8.71 -18.75 -10.72
N GLN A 234 -7.53 -18.49 -10.14
CA GLN A 234 -6.54 -19.50 -9.75
C GLN A 234 -6.76 -20.02 -8.31
N GLU A 235 -8.03 -20.30 -7.94
CA GLU A 235 -8.44 -20.69 -6.58
C GLU A 235 -7.54 -21.79 -5.98
N LYS A 236 -7.27 -22.86 -6.75
CA LYS A 236 -6.47 -24.00 -6.27
C LYS A 236 -5.05 -23.58 -5.88
N LEU A 237 -4.43 -22.70 -6.68
CA LEU A 237 -3.10 -22.17 -6.40
C LEU A 237 -3.14 -21.29 -5.15
N LEU A 238 -4.10 -20.37 -5.04
CA LEU A 238 -4.24 -19.48 -3.89
C LEU A 238 -4.46 -20.26 -2.60
N ARG A 239 -5.38 -21.24 -2.61
CA ARG A 239 -5.65 -22.09 -1.44
C ARG A 239 -4.45 -22.96 -1.04
N SER A 240 -3.62 -23.42 -1.99
CA SER A 240 -2.42 -24.21 -1.69
C SER A 240 -1.37 -23.45 -0.88
N VAL A 241 -1.43 -22.12 -0.92
CA VAL A 241 -0.54 -21.22 -0.15
C VAL A 241 -1.24 -20.50 1.00
N GLY A 242 -2.44 -20.96 1.39
CA GLY A 242 -3.20 -20.39 2.51
C GLY A 242 -3.92 -19.08 2.21
N LEU A 243 -4.05 -18.71 0.94
CA LEU A 243 -4.88 -17.57 0.52
C LEU A 243 -6.26 -18.07 0.09
N ASP A 244 -7.26 -17.28 0.33
CA ASP A 244 -8.63 -17.56 -0.11
C ASP A 244 -8.99 -16.75 -1.38
N VAL A 245 -10.21 -16.88 -1.85
CA VAL A 245 -10.80 -16.07 -2.92
C VAL A 245 -11.95 -15.21 -2.34
N PRO A 246 -12.36 -14.13 -3.01
CA PRO A 246 -13.49 -13.31 -2.56
C PRO A 246 -14.74 -14.12 -2.25
N GLN A 247 -15.53 -13.70 -1.26
CA GLN A 247 -16.74 -14.44 -0.84
C GLN A 247 -17.76 -14.63 -1.98
N THR A 248 -17.87 -13.63 -2.87
CA THR A 248 -18.69 -13.72 -4.08
C THR A 248 -18.21 -14.84 -5.00
N GLU A 249 -16.92 -14.93 -5.25
CA GLU A 249 -16.32 -16.01 -6.05
C GLU A 249 -16.56 -17.38 -5.42
N GLN A 250 -16.39 -17.50 -4.09
CA GLN A 250 -16.67 -18.75 -3.37
C GLN A 250 -18.13 -19.18 -3.54
N LEU A 251 -19.08 -18.23 -3.43
CA LEU A 251 -20.50 -18.49 -3.63
C LEU A 251 -20.79 -18.97 -5.06
N LEU A 252 -20.22 -18.28 -6.07
CA LEU A 252 -20.42 -18.62 -7.47
C LEU A 252 -19.87 -20.01 -7.80
N LEU A 253 -18.68 -20.32 -7.30
CA LEU A 253 -18.08 -21.66 -7.45
C LEU A 253 -18.92 -22.76 -6.77
N ALA A 254 -19.42 -22.50 -5.57
CA ALA A 254 -20.30 -23.44 -4.84
C ALA A 254 -21.63 -23.68 -5.57
N LEU A 255 -22.24 -22.64 -6.16
CA LEU A 255 -23.48 -22.76 -6.95
C LEU A 255 -23.21 -23.54 -8.25
N ARG A 256 -22.12 -23.27 -8.92
CA ARG A 256 -21.71 -24.00 -10.14
C ARG A 256 -21.45 -25.49 -9.87
N ALA A 257 -20.81 -25.81 -8.73
CA ALA A 257 -20.63 -27.20 -8.31
C ALA A 257 -21.94 -27.96 -8.07
N ARG A 258 -23.04 -27.21 -7.81
CA ARG A 258 -24.42 -27.74 -7.68
C ARG A 258 -25.22 -27.72 -8.99
N GLY A 259 -24.58 -27.45 -10.12
CA GLY A 259 -25.19 -27.46 -11.44
C GLY A 259 -25.92 -26.18 -11.86
N VAL A 260 -25.76 -25.08 -11.10
CA VAL A 260 -26.31 -23.78 -11.49
C VAL A 260 -25.40 -23.13 -12.53
N ASN A 261 -25.93 -22.83 -13.72
CA ASN A 261 -25.14 -22.20 -14.78
C ASN A 261 -25.12 -20.69 -14.61
N ILE A 262 -24.09 -20.19 -13.94
CA ILE A 262 -23.83 -18.76 -13.71
C ILE A 262 -22.39 -18.40 -14.07
N PRO A 263 -22.14 -17.16 -14.57
CA PRO A 263 -20.78 -16.65 -14.74
C PRO A 263 -20.02 -16.67 -13.41
N THR A 264 -18.73 -17.00 -13.44
CA THR A 264 -17.88 -17.06 -12.24
C THR A 264 -16.86 -15.91 -12.20
N ASP A 265 -17.10 -14.84 -12.94
CA ASP A 265 -16.21 -13.68 -13.08
C ASP A 265 -16.66 -12.44 -12.29
N ALA A 266 -17.76 -12.54 -11.54
CA ALA A 266 -18.22 -11.46 -10.67
C ALA A 266 -17.47 -11.49 -9.33
N LEU A 267 -16.61 -10.51 -9.10
CA LEU A 267 -15.81 -10.37 -7.88
C LEU A 267 -16.50 -9.53 -6.79
N THR A 268 -17.53 -8.80 -7.17
CA THR A 268 -18.37 -7.97 -6.26
C THR A 268 -19.83 -8.27 -6.47
N PRO A 269 -20.69 -8.08 -5.43
CA PRO A 269 -22.13 -8.26 -5.53
C PRO A 269 -22.77 -7.36 -6.58
#